data_d11830cb272923904caadc8dcef45569
#
_entry.id   d11830cb272923904caadc8dcef45569
#
_cell.length_a   1.000
_cell.length_b   1.000
_cell.length_c   1.000
_cell.angle_alpha   90.00
_cell.angle_beta   90.00
_cell.angle_gamma   90.00
#
_symmetry.space_group_name_H-M   'P 1'
#
loop_
_entity.id
_entity.type
_entity.pdbx_description
1 polymer ?
#
loop_
_entity_poly.entity_id
_entity_poly.type
_entity_poly.pdbx_seq_one_letter_code
_entity_poly.pdbx_strand_id
1 'polypeptide(L)'
;RIYEANWTLLQMSGIGDTSGRPQRFALVVDQPDVKWVPTAGADALPVLSATHLEIHARRNPATTAVPDGVDYAASIEGGESAMLAAAGATGPLNLKLQGTVTAAEDFRPMAVTDRLRAWAAAGGILKLDTLAITTPKAAVSASGALALDAAGRLNGAVNVGFSGIEEVARNLSRTGVIPPEMAPIVGALALAGKPGDVAGRRGATFSLLLKEGVLQLGKFPVGIIPPLY
;
A
#
# COMPACT_ATOMS: atom_id res chain seq x y z
N ARG A 1 -0.52 25.53 -0.84
CA ARG A 1 -0.35 24.60 -1.97
C ARG A 1 -1.68 24.53 -2.70
N ILE A 2 -1.68 24.68 -4.02
CA ILE A 2 -2.87 24.62 -4.86
C ILE A 2 -2.79 23.32 -5.65
N TYR A 3 -3.89 22.57 -5.65
CA TYR A 3 -4.06 21.39 -6.50
C TYR A 3 -5.27 21.63 -7.41
N GLU A 4 -5.12 21.29 -8.65
CA GLU A 4 -6.21 21.22 -9.63
C GLU A 4 -6.55 19.73 -9.83
N ALA A 5 -7.82 19.40 -9.78
CA ALA A 5 -8.32 18.06 -10.03
C ALA A 5 -9.46 18.08 -11.03
N ASN A 6 -9.35 17.26 -12.06
CA ASN A 6 -10.37 17.05 -13.08
C ASN A 6 -10.79 15.59 -13.10
N TRP A 7 -12.00 15.31 -13.50
CA TRP A 7 -12.57 13.96 -13.63
C TRP A 7 -13.75 13.97 -14.58
N THR A 8 -14.11 12.82 -15.13
CA THR A 8 -15.34 12.67 -15.94
C THR A 8 -16.54 12.26 -15.09
N LEU A 9 -16.30 11.42 -14.07
CA LEU A 9 -17.29 11.04 -13.08
C LEU A 9 -16.65 11.02 -11.70
N LEU A 10 -17.37 11.57 -10.71
CA LEU A 10 -17.04 11.41 -9.28
C LEU A 10 -18.33 11.02 -8.56
N GLN A 11 -18.30 9.85 -7.94
CA GLN A 11 -19.38 9.36 -7.07
C GLN A 11 -18.84 9.09 -5.68
N MET A 12 -19.50 9.60 -4.68
CA MET A 12 -19.19 9.36 -3.28
C MET A 12 -20.45 8.98 -2.53
N SER A 13 -20.36 7.96 -1.70
CA SER A 13 -21.44 7.56 -0.82
C SER A 13 -20.92 7.28 0.59
N GLY A 14 -21.71 7.64 1.59
CA GLY A 14 -21.44 7.36 2.98
C GLY A 14 -22.71 6.92 3.69
N ILE A 15 -22.61 5.90 4.52
CA ILE A 15 -23.69 5.42 5.38
C ILE A 15 -23.20 5.47 6.81
N GLY A 16 -23.96 6.09 7.69
CA GLY A 16 -23.76 6.07 9.14
C GLY A 16 -24.90 5.33 9.84
N ASP A 17 -24.67 4.91 11.07
CA ASP A 17 -25.73 4.42 11.93
C ASP A 17 -26.47 5.60 12.64
N THR A 18 -27.47 5.27 13.41
CA THR A 18 -28.28 6.27 14.17
C THR A 18 -27.48 7.03 15.24
N SER A 19 -26.30 6.55 15.60
CA SER A 19 -25.36 7.24 16.51
C SER A 19 -24.36 8.13 15.77
N GLY A 20 -24.44 8.18 14.42
CA GLY A 20 -23.52 8.93 13.58
C GLY A 20 -22.19 8.24 13.31
N ARG A 21 -22.01 6.97 13.69
CA ARG A 21 -20.80 6.22 13.40
C ARG A 21 -20.78 5.81 11.93
N PRO A 22 -19.67 6.01 11.20
CA PRO A 22 -19.57 5.57 9.82
C PRO A 22 -19.65 4.04 9.73
N GLN A 23 -20.52 3.56 8.84
CA GLN A 23 -20.71 2.13 8.58
C GLN A 23 -20.14 1.72 7.24
N ARG A 24 -20.26 2.60 6.25
CA ARG A 24 -19.77 2.35 4.90
C ARG A 24 -19.36 3.64 4.21
N PHE A 25 -18.30 3.56 3.45
CA PHE A 25 -17.84 4.63 2.55
C PHE A 25 -17.49 4.01 1.19
N ALA A 26 -17.83 4.71 0.12
CA ALA A 26 -17.39 4.39 -1.23
C ALA A 26 -17.08 5.66 -1.99
N LEU A 27 -15.99 5.63 -2.75
CA LEU A 27 -15.57 6.67 -3.69
C LEU A 27 -15.23 5.99 -5.01
N VAL A 28 -15.79 6.51 -6.11
CA VAL A 28 -15.48 6.08 -7.47
C VAL A 28 -15.16 7.33 -8.29
N VAL A 29 -14.07 7.31 -9.02
CA VAL A 29 -13.63 8.42 -9.86
C VAL A 29 -13.17 7.88 -11.21
N ASP A 30 -13.79 8.34 -12.29
CA ASP A 30 -13.37 8.04 -13.64
C ASP A 30 -12.51 9.18 -14.20
N GLN A 31 -11.40 8.79 -14.81
CA GLN A 31 -10.41 9.66 -15.43
C GLN A 31 -9.94 10.80 -14.49
N PRO A 32 -9.54 10.48 -13.24
CA PRO A 32 -8.93 11.49 -12.39
C PRO A 32 -7.65 12.02 -13.02
N ASP A 33 -7.49 13.35 -13.04
CA ASP A 33 -6.26 14.05 -13.41
C ASP A 33 -5.98 15.12 -12.36
N VAL A 34 -4.95 14.89 -11.55
CA VAL A 34 -4.55 15.75 -10.44
C VAL A 34 -3.21 16.40 -10.75
N LYS A 35 -3.16 17.71 -10.66
CA LYS A 35 -1.98 18.54 -10.91
C LYS A 35 -1.69 19.41 -9.68
N TRP A 36 -0.42 19.67 -9.45
CA TRP A 36 0.03 20.62 -8.46
C TRP A 36 0.46 21.92 -9.14
N VAL A 37 -0.07 23.04 -8.65
CA VAL A 37 0.29 24.39 -9.10
C VAL A 37 1.25 24.99 -8.05
N PRO A 38 2.55 25.11 -8.34
CA PRO A 38 3.54 25.59 -7.37
C PRO A 38 3.26 27.00 -6.86
N THR A 39 2.92 27.92 -7.78
CA THR A 39 2.56 29.31 -7.50
C THR A 39 1.50 29.78 -8.50
N ALA A 40 0.73 30.81 -8.16
CA ALA A 40 -0.25 31.38 -9.07
C ALA A 40 0.43 31.82 -10.40
N GLY A 41 -0.12 31.33 -11.52
CA GLY A 41 0.39 31.61 -12.87
C GLY A 41 1.56 30.72 -13.33
N ALA A 42 2.02 29.75 -12.50
CA ALA A 42 2.98 28.75 -12.93
C ALA A 42 2.29 27.57 -13.65
N ASP A 43 3.03 26.88 -14.49
CA ASP A 43 2.56 25.65 -15.14
C ASP A 43 2.22 24.58 -14.09
N ALA A 44 1.07 23.94 -14.28
CA ALA A 44 0.63 22.84 -13.43
C ALA A 44 1.44 21.57 -13.69
N LEU A 45 1.97 20.97 -12.62
CA LEU A 45 2.77 19.75 -12.69
C LEU A 45 1.89 18.51 -12.43
N PRO A 46 1.97 17.47 -13.27
CA PRO A 46 1.16 16.27 -13.09
C PRO A 46 1.57 15.56 -11.78
N VAL A 47 0.59 15.19 -10.98
CA VAL A 47 0.77 14.44 -9.73
C VAL A 47 0.29 13.01 -9.91
N LEU A 48 -0.94 12.85 -10.39
CA LEU A 48 -1.60 11.56 -10.58
C LEU A 48 -2.62 11.67 -11.69
N SER A 49 -2.62 10.72 -12.60
CA SER A 49 -3.75 10.44 -13.48
C SER A 49 -4.07 8.95 -13.46
N ALA A 50 -5.30 8.59 -13.77
CA ALA A 50 -5.72 7.20 -13.90
C ALA A 50 -6.93 7.07 -14.83
N THR A 51 -7.20 5.87 -15.32
CA THR A 51 -8.44 5.58 -16.05
C THR A 51 -9.61 5.45 -15.08
N HIS A 52 -9.38 4.78 -13.94
CA HIS A 52 -10.38 4.51 -12.94
C HIS A 52 -9.75 4.39 -11.55
N LEU A 53 -10.46 4.90 -10.54
CA LEU A 53 -10.07 4.80 -9.14
C LEU A 53 -11.29 4.45 -8.31
N GLU A 54 -11.15 3.42 -7.44
CA GLU A 54 -12.16 3.07 -6.46
C GLU A 54 -11.55 2.97 -5.06
N ILE A 55 -12.29 3.43 -4.05
CA ILE A 55 -11.97 3.24 -2.64
C ILE A 55 -13.26 2.85 -1.91
N HIS A 56 -13.19 1.77 -1.14
CA HIS A 56 -14.28 1.28 -0.34
C HIS A 56 -13.81 1.01 1.09
N ALA A 57 -14.64 1.34 2.05
CA ALA A 57 -14.48 0.93 3.44
C ALA A 57 -15.83 0.55 4.00
N ARG A 58 -15.88 -0.50 4.81
CA ARG A 58 -17.08 -0.89 5.54
C ARG A 58 -16.72 -1.40 6.92
N ARG A 59 -17.57 -1.10 7.88
CA ARG A 59 -17.45 -1.69 9.20
C ARG A 59 -17.77 -3.17 9.14
N ASN A 60 -16.91 -3.96 9.75
CA ASN A 60 -17.09 -5.39 9.95
C ASN A 60 -17.37 -5.58 11.44
N PRO A 61 -18.64 -5.80 11.84
CA PRO A 61 -18.99 -5.89 13.25
C PRO A 61 -18.33 -7.11 13.90
N ALA A 62 -17.99 -6.98 15.16
CA ALA A 62 -17.41 -8.07 15.93
C ALA A 62 -18.34 -9.29 15.93
N THR A 63 -17.74 -10.44 15.76
CA THR A 63 -18.37 -11.75 16.01
C THR A 63 -17.66 -12.42 17.18
N THR A 64 -18.15 -13.55 17.66
CA THR A 64 -17.48 -14.35 18.70
C THR A 64 -16.06 -14.78 18.33
N ALA A 65 -15.73 -14.80 17.05
CA ALA A 65 -14.44 -15.28 16.54
C ALA A 65 -13.55 -14.16 15.97
N VAL A 66 -14.12 -12.98 15.65
CA VAL A 66 -13.39 -11.88 14.99
C VAL A 66 -13.69 -10.56 15.69
N PRO A 67 -12.64 -9.80 16.10
CA PRO A 67 -12.82 -8.45 16.66
C PRO A 67 -13.50 -7.51 15.66
N ASP A 68 -14.14 -6.47 16.17
CA ASP A 68 -14.67 -5.38 15.34
C ASP A 68 -13.54 -4.73 14.51
N GLY A 69 -13.85 -4.38 13.28
CA GLY A 69 -12.87 -3.86 12.37
C GLY A 69 -13.46 -3.12 11.18
N VAL A 70 -12.60 -2.65 10.32
CA VAL A 70 -12.94 -1.99 9.06
C VAL A 70 -12.31 -2.79 7.92
N ASP A 71 -13.15 -3.35 7.06
CA ASP A 71 -12.70 -3.87 5.78
C ASP A 71 -12.46 -2.69 4.83
N TYR A 72 -11.35 -2.73 4.11
CA TYR A 72 -11.01 -1.74 3.11
C TYR A 72 -10.68 -2.41 1.77
N ALA A 73 -10.99 -1.71 0.69
CA ALA A 73 -10.57 -2.07 -0.65
C ALA A 73 -10.26 -0.80 -1.44
N ALA A 74 -9.24 -0.86 -2.28
CA ALA A 74 -8.93 0.19 -3.24
C ALA A 74 -8.43 -0.42 -4.55
N SER A 75 -8.75 0.23 -5.66
CA SER A 75 -8.20 -0.11 -6.97
C SER A 75 -7.84 1.16 -7.75
N ILE A 76 -6.79 1.06 -8.55
CA ILE A 76 -6.39 2.05 -9.54
C ILE A 76 -6.15 1.31 -10.84
N GLU A 77 -6.73 1.77 -11.93
CA GLU A 77 -6.51 1.24 -13.27
C GLU A 77 -5.86 2.32 -14.14
N GLY A 78 -4.83 1.93 -14.88
CA GLY A 78 -4.11 2.83 -15.77
C GLY A 78 -3.49 4.04 -15.05
N GLY A 79 -3.05 3.86 -13.81
CA GLY A 79 -2.48 4.93 -13.00
C GLY A 79 -1.12 5.40 -13.52
N GLU A 80 -0.91 6.70 -13.61
CA GLU A 80 0.36 7.33 -13.91
C GLU A 80 0.68 8.40 -12.85
N SER A 81 1.94 8.46 -12.44
CA SER A 81 2.38 9.44 -11.46
C SER A 81 3.83 9.82 -11.74
N ALA A 82 4.14 11.11 -11.71
CA ALA A 82 5.50 11.60 -11.85
C ALA A 82 6.44 11.04 -10.76
N MET A 83 5.94 10.84 -9.55
CA MET A 83 6.70 10.24 -8.46
C MET A 83 7.05 8.78 -8.73
N LEU A 84 6.10 7.99 -9.26
CA LEU A 84 6.33 6.59 -9.63
C LEU A 84 7.26 6.46 -10.83
N ALA A 85 7.14 7.35 -11.81
CA ALA A 85 8.07 7.43 -12.94
C ALA A 85 9.50 7.76 -12.47
N ALA A 86 9.66 8.70 -11.55
CA ALA A 86 10.94 9.00 -10.93
C ALA A 86 11.50 7.82 -10.11
N ALA A 87 10.63 7.00 -9.51
CA ALA A 87 11.02 5.75 -8.84
C ALA A 87 11.26 4.58 -9.80
N GLY A 88 11.28 4.82 -11.13
CA GLY A 88 11.61 3.81 -12.14
C GLY A 88 10.45 2.96 -12.64
N ALA A 89 9.22 3.28 -12.27
CA ALA A 89 8.05 2.64 -12.87
C ALA A 89 7.90 3.10 -14.33
N THR A 90 7.72 2.15 -15.23
CA THR A 90 7.54 2.42 -16.67
C THR A 90 6.13 2.05 -17.12
N GLY A 91 5.41 3.03 -17.65
CA GLY A 91 4.05 2.89 -18.16
C GLY A 91 2.98 2.87 -17.04
N PRO A 92 1.71 2.72 -17.44
CA PRO A 92 0.60 2.75 -16.52
C PRO A 92 0.66 1.59 -15.52
N LEU A 93 0.25 1.86 -14.29
CA LEU A 93 0.13 0.84 -13.25
C LEU A 93 -1.33 0.53 -12.95
N ASN A 94 -1.57 -0.72 -12.54
CA ASN A 94 -2.80 -1.09 -11.87
C ASN A 94 -2.47 -1.47 -10.43
N LEU A 95 -3.33 -1.06 -9.51
CA LEU A 95 -3.23 -1.40 -8.09
C LEU A 95 -4.53 -2.08 -7.66
N LYS A 96 -4.40 -3.13 -6.85
CA LYS A 96 -5.48 -3.71 -6.06
C LYS A 96 -5.02 -3.84 -4.62
N LEU A 97 -5.84 -3.37 -3.69
CA LEU A 97 -5.58 -3.41 -2.27
C LEU A 97 -6.84 -3.88 -1.56
N GLN A 98 -6.74 -4.88 -0.70
CA GLN A 98 -7.84 -5.37 0.14
C GLN A 98 -7.32 -5.85 1.48
N GLY A 99 -8.08 -5.61 2.51
CA GLY A 99 -7.74 -6.09 3.84
C GLY A 99 -8.71 -5.62 4.91
N THR A 100 -8.32 -5.84 6.17
CA THR A 100 -9.08 -5.48 7.34
C THR A 100 -8.16 -4.85 8.39
N VAL A 101 -8.60 -3.78 9.02
CA VAL A 101 -7.98 -3.23 10.23
C VAL A 101 -8.90 -3.51 11.40
N THR A 102 -8.46 -4.28 12.39
CA THR A 102 -9.22 -4.55 13.61
C THR A 102 -8.97 -3.46 14.66
N ALA A 103 -9.82 -3.35 15.68
CA ALA A 103 -9.74 -2.35 16.75
C ALA A 103 -9.69 -0.90 16.23
N ALA A 104 -10.38 -0.62 15.12
CA ALA A 104 -10.41 0.68 14.45
C ALA A 104 -11.70 1.47 14.77
N GLU A 105 -12.18 1.41 16.00
CA GLU A 105 -13.48 1.99 16.37
C GLU A 105 -13.41 3.49 16.66
N ASP A 106 -12.24 4.02 16.99
CA ASP A 106 -12.09 5.41 17.38
C ASP A 106 -11.78 6.31 16.19
N PHE A 107 -12.80 7.02 15.70
CA PHE A 107 -12.68 7.98 14.60
C PHE A 107 -12.50 9.42 15.06
N ARG A 108 -12.35 9.70 16.36
CA ARG A 108 -12.13 11.06 16.87
C ARG A 108 -10.84 11.64 16.29
N PRO A 109 -10.82 12.95 15.95
CA PRO A 109 -9.57 13.61 15.54
C PRO A 109 -8.51 13.49 16.64
N MET A 110 -7.34 12.94 16.28
CA MET A 110 -6.18 12.83 17.17
C MET A 110 -4.89 12.77 16.36
N ALA A 111 -3.75 13.00 16.98
CA ALA A 111 -2.46 12.85 16.34
C ALA A 111 -2.26 11.39 15.87
N VAL A 112 -1.56 11.20 14.76
CA VAL A 112 -1.32 9.85 14.19
C VAL A 112 -0.62 8.94 15.18
N THR A 113 0.37 9.45 15.91
CA THR A 113 1.10 8.69 16.94
C THR A 113 0.20 8.21 18.08
N ASP A 114 -0.72 9.05 18.53
CA ASP A 114 -1.66 8.69 19.62
C ASP A 114 -2.68 7.65 19.12
N ARG A 115 -3.11 7.77 17.85
CA ARG A 115 -3.97 6.77 17.22
C ARG A 115 -3.27 5.42 17.12
N LEU A 116 -2.00 5.39 16.71
CA LEU A 116 -1.21 4.15 16.61
C LEU A 116 -1.01 3.51 18.00
N ARG A 117 -0.73 4.31 19.04
CA ARG A 117 -0.63 3.81 20.42
C ARG A 117 -1.94 3.20 20.91
N ALA A 118 -3.06 3.91 20.72
CA ALA A 118 -4.38 3.43 21.11
C ALA A 118 -4.73 2.13 20.37
N TRP A 119 -4.46 2.08 19.07
CA TRP A 119 -4.67 0.89 18.25
C TRP A 119 -3.81 -0.30 18.70
N ALA A 120 -2.53 -0.08 18.97
CA ALA A 120 -1.64 -1.12 19.51
C ALA A 120 -2.11 -1.62 20.89
N ALA A 121 -2.48 -0.70 21.80
CA ALA A 121 -2.99 -1.04 23.12
C ALA A 121 -4.31 -1.85 23.05
N ALA A 122 -5.14 -1.63 22.05
CA ALA A 122 -6.36 -2.39 21.78
C ALA A 122 -6.11 -3.75 21.09
N GLY A 123 -4.85 -4.12 20.82
CA GLY A 123 -4.50 -5.37 20.12
C GLY A 123 -4.86 -5.32 18.63
N GLY A 124 -4.78 -4.15 18.01
CA GLY A 124 -5.11 -3.95 16.62
C GLY A 124 -4.23 -4.75 15.66
N ILE A 125 -4.85 -5.29 14.63
CA ILE A 125 -4.20 -6.04 13.56
C ILE A 125 -4.55 -5.41 12.22
N LEU A 126 -3.54 -5.13 11.41
CA LEU A 126 -3.67 -4.83 9.98
C LEU A 126 -3.52 -6.13 9.21
N LYS A 127 -4.61 -6.64 8.69
CA LYS A 127 -4.63 -7.80 7.80
C LYS A 127 -4.64 -7.30 6.36
N LEU A 128 -3.65 -7.69 5.60
CA LEU A 128 -3.52 -7.44 4.17
C LEU A 128 -3.88 -8.73 3.44
N ASP A 129 -5.09 -8.82 2.89
CA ASP A 129 -5.50 -9.98 2.11
C ASP A 129 -4.86 -9.97 0.73
N THR A 130 -4.80 -8.79 0.11
CA THR A 130 -4.22 -8.61 -1.21
C THR A 130 -3.63 -7.21 -1.33
N LEU A 131 -2.38 -7.12 -1.72
CA LEU A 131 -1.79 -6.00 -2.42
C LEU A 131 -1.24 -6.53 -3.74
N ALA A 132 -1.68 -5.98 -4.86
CA ALA A 132 -1.15 -6.29 -6.17
C ALA A 132 -0.90 -4.98 -6.92
N ILE A 133 0.33 -4.77 -7.36
CA ILE A 133 0.73 -3.66 -8.23
C ILE A 133 1.29 -4.26 -9.50
N THR A 134 0.72 -3.90 -10.63
CA THR A 134 1.18 -4.39 -11.94
C THR A 134 1.46 -3.23 -12.88
N THR A 135 2.54 -3.34 -13.61
CA THR A 135 2.88 -2.51 -14.77
C THR A 135 2.97 -3.41 -16.00
N PRO A 136 3.14 -2.90 -17.23
CA PRO A 136 3.32 -3.76 -18.40
C PRO A 136 4.43 -4.80 -18.25
N LYS A 137 5.48 -4.51 -17.48
CA LYS A 137 6.70 -5.32 -17.42
C LYS A 137 6.99 -5.95 -16.05
N ALA A 138 6.40 -5.44 -14.97
CA ALA A 138 6.67 -5.92 -13.62
C ALA A 138 5.38 -6.09 -12.82
N ALA A 139 5.45 -6.94 -11.80
CA ALA A 139 4.38 -7.08 -10.81
C ALA A 139 4.97 -7.25 -9.41
N VAL A 140 4.24 -6.73 -8.44
CA VAL A 140 4.50 -6.89 -7.01
C VAL A 140 3.22 -7.38 -6.36
N SER A 141 3.32 -8.34 -5.46
CA SER A 141 2.20 -8.77 -4.62
C SER A 141 2.63 -8.81 -3.15
N ALA A 142 1.69 -8.56 -2.26
CA ALA A 142 1.89 -8.78 -0.83
C ALA A 142 0.59 -9.23 -0.17
N SER A 143 0.73 -10.07 0.87
CA SER A 143 -0.36 -10.47 1.76
C SER A 143 0.21 -10.84 3.12
N GLY A 144 -0.59 -10.73 4.18
CA GLY A 144 -0.11 -11.05 5.52
C GLY A 144 -0.86 -10.31 6.62
N ALA A 145 -0.28 -10.31 7.81
CA ALA A 145 -0.84 -9.59 8.94
C ALA A 145 0.27 -8.92 9.76
N LEU A 146 0.01 -7.70 10.20
CA LEU A 146 0.91 -6.87 10.98
C LEU A 146 0.20 -6.31 12.21
N ALA A 147 0.93 -6.22 13.31
CA ALA A 147 0.51 -5.54 14.53
C ALA A 147 1.65 -4.67 15.05
N LEU A 148 1.36 -3.81 16.00
CA LEU A 148 2.36 -3.04 16.74
C LEU A 148 2.46 -3.58 18.17
N ASP A 149 3.67 -3.63 18.71
CA ASP A 149 3.85 -3.81 20.14
C ASP A 149 3.74 -2.48 20.92
N ALA A 150 3.84 -2.56 22.23
CA ALA A 150 3.74 -1.39 23.11
C ALA A 150 4.83 -0.33 22.87
N ALA A 151 5.95 -0.70 22.23
CA ALA A 151 7.03 0.19 21.84
C ALA A 151 6.87 0.75 20.41
N GLY A 152 5.75 0.50 19.75
CA GLY A 152 5.49 0.95 18.38
C GLY A 152 6.24 0.17 17.30
N ARG A 153 6.80 -0.99 17.63
CA ARG A 153 7.55 -1.81 16.69
C ARG A 153 6.63 -2.78 15.96
N LEU A 154 6.91 -2.99 14.67
CA LEU A 154 6.16 -3.91 13.82
C LEU A 154 6.43 -5.36 14.18
N ASN A 155 5.35 -6.14 14.26
CA ASN A 155 5.34 -7.58 14.44
C ASN A 155 4.37 -8.22 13.46
N GLY A 156 4.69 -9.41 12.95
CA GLY A 156 3.82 -10.15 12.06
C GLY A 156 4.56 -10.87 10.94
N ALA A 157 3.81 -11.35 9.96
CA ALA A 157 4.36 -12.03 8.80
C ALA A 157 3.72 -11.49 7.52
N VAL A 158 4.53 -11.30 6.48
CA VAL A 158 4.10 -10.83 5.17
C VAL A 158 4.74 -11.72 4.10
N ASN A 159 3.92 -12.24 3.20
CA ASN A 159 4.39 -12.85 1.97
C ASN A 159 4.47 -11.77 0.91
N VAL A 160 5.61 -11.64 0.24
CA VAL A 160 5.83 -10.71 -0.85
C VAL A 160 6.22 -11.47 -2.11
N GLY A 161 5.78 -10.99 -3.25
CA GLY A 161 6.12 -11.55 -4.54
C GLY A 161 6.58 -10.48 -5.51
N PHE A 162 7.52 -10.84 -6.39
CA PHE A 162 8.07 -9.97 -7.42
C PHE A 162 8.16 -10.70 -8.74
N SER A 163 7.72 -10.04 -9.82
CA SER A 163 7.89 -10.49 -11.20
C SER A 163 8.47 -9.35 -12.03
N GLY A 164 9.43 -9.61 -12.92
CA GLY A 164 10.11 -8.58 -13.71
C GLY A 164 11.06 -7.70 -12.89
N ILE A 165 11.58 -8.20 -11.77
CA ILE A 165 12.40 -7.45 -10.83
C ILE A 165 13.70 -6.93 -11.44
N GLU A 166 14.26 -7.64 -12.43
CA GLU A 166 15.49 -7.20 -13.09
C GLU A 166 15.29 -5.88 -13.85
N GLU A 167 14.11 -5.68 -14.44
CA GLU A 167 13.80 -4.42 -15.10
C GLU A 167 13.57 -3.29 -14.10
N VAL A 168 12.87 -3.57 -13.01
CA VAL A 168 12.70 -2.62 -11.92
C VAL A 168 14.06 -2.20 -11.36
N ALA A 169 14.96 -3.15 -11.09
CA ALA A 169 16.31 -2.88 -10.60
C ALA A 169 17.11 -2.03 -11.58
N ARG A 170 17.09 -2.35 -12.89
CA ARG A 170 17.76 -1.55 -13.91
C ARG A 170 17.21 -0.11 -13.97
N ASN A 171 15.91 0.06 -13.88
CA ASN A 171 15.29 1.38 -13.91
C ASN A 171 15.65 2.20 -12.67
N LEU A 172 15.59 1.61 -11.48
CA LEU A 172 16.01 2.23 -10.22
C LEU A 172 17.50 2.62 -10.25
N SER A 173 18.34 1.80 -10.86
CA SER A 173 19.75 2.13 -11.06
C SER A 173 19.94 3.29 -12.05
N ARG A 174 19.20 3.31 -13.17
CA ARG A 174 19.27 4.40 -14.13
C ARG A 174 18.79 5.75 -13.59
N THR A 175 17.81 5.72 -12.69
CA THR A 175 17.30 6.93 -12.02
C THR A 175 18.13 7.35 -10.81
N GLY A 176 19.18 6.57 -10.47
CA GLY A 176 20.05 6.85 -9.31
C GLY A 176 19.43 6.54 -7.94
N VAL A 177 18.26 5.88 -7.92
CA VAL A 177 17.60 5.46 -6.66
C VAL A 177 18.40 4.35 -5.97
N ILE A 178 19.02 3.46 -6.74
CA ILE A 178 19.97 2.47 -6.23
C ILE A 178 21.30 2.57 -6.98
N PRO A 179 22.44 2.28 -6.32
CA PRO A 179 23.73 2.18 -6.99
C PRO A 179 23.72 1.13 -8.10
N PRO A 180 24.43 1.36 -9.22
CA PRO A 180 24.49 0.39 -10.35
C PRO A 180 24.92 -1.02 -9.92
N GLU A 181 25.79 -1.13 -8.93
CA GLU A 181 26.31 -2.38 -8.38
C GLU A 181 25.23 -3.20 -7.66
N MET A 182 24.15 -2.57 -7.22
CA MET A 182 23.03 -3.24 -6.53
C MET A 182 22.06 -3.91 -7.51
N ALA A 183 21.97 -3.48 -8.75
CA ALA A 183 21.03 -4.03 -9.72
C ALA A 183 21.22 -5.55 -9.96
N PRO A 184 22.44 -6.09 -10.11
CA PRO A 184 22.67 -7.53 -10.19
C PRO A 184 22.30 -8.29 -8.91
N ILE A 185 22.53 -7.67 -7.75
CA ILE A 185 22.20 -8.27 -6.43
C ILE A 185 20.69 -8.41 -6.28
N VAL A 186 19.93 -7.38 -6.66
CA VAL A 186 18.47 -7.42 -6.68
C VAL A 186 17.95 -8.49 -7.64
N GLY A 187 18.58 -8.64 -8.83
CA GLY A 187 18.28 -9.72 -9.76
C GLY A 187 18.57 -11.11 -9.20
N ALA A 188 19.68 -11.27 -8.49
CA ALA A 188 20.05 -12.54 -7.84
C ALA A 188 19.09 -12.91 -6.69
N LEU A 189 18.56 -11.92 -5.97
CA LEU A 189 17.53 -12.13 -4.94
C LEU A 189 16.26 -12.78 -5.56
N ALA A 190 15.90 -12.42 -6.80
CA ALA A 190 14.78 -13.04 -7.48
C ALA A 190 14.96 -14.57 -7.67
N LEU A 191 16.19 -15.03 -7.83
CA LEU A 191 16.52 -16.45 -7.96
C LEU A 191 16.48 -17.21 -6.63
N ALA A 192 16.59 -16.50 -5.50
CA ALA A 192 16.55 -17.08 -4.15
C ALA A 192 15.12 -17.27 -3.62
N GLY A 193 14.12 -16.66 -4.25
CA GLY A 193 12.71 -16.78 -3.90
C GLY A 193 12.11 -18.11 -4.35
N LYS A 194 11.02 -18.50 -3.71
CA LYS A 194 10.24 -19.65 -4.18
C LYS A 194 9.47 -19.24 -5.44
N PRO A 195 9.47 -20.07 -6.50
CA PRO A 195 8.62 -19.81 -7.66
C PRO A 195 7.14 -19.75 -7.25
N GLY A 196 6.41 -18.74 -7.72
CA GLY A 196 5.00 -18.57 -7.37
C GLY A 196 4.27 -17.64 -8.32
N ASP A 197 2.97 -17.50 -8.09
CA ASP A 197 2.14 -16.49 -8.76
C ASP A 197 2.33 -15.13 -8.09
N VAL A 198 2.53 -14.12 -8.91
CA VAL A 198 2.68 -12.72 -8.49
C VAL A 198 1.72 -11.88 -9.34
N ALA A 199 0.53 -11.67 -8.82
CA ALA A 199 -0.53 -10.90 -9.49
C ALA A 199 -0.81 -11.41 -10.93
N GLY A 200 -0.93 -12.73 -11.11
CA GLY A 200 -1.20 -13.38 -12.40
C GLY A 200 0.05 -13.63 -13.26
N ARG A 201 1.25 -13.40 -12.75
CA ARG A 201 2.51 -13.63 -13.45
C ARG A 201 3.41 -14.60 -12.69
N ARG A 202 4.26 -15.33 -13.38
CA ARG A 202 5.31 -16.11 -12.72
C ARG A 202 6.35 -15.17 -12.13
N GLY A 203 6.74 -15.41 -10.88
CA GLY A 203 7.73 -14.61 -10.18
C GLY A 203 8.32 -15.36 -8.99
N ALA A 204 9.10 -14.62 -8.19
CA ALA A 204 9.70 -15.11 -6.96
C ALA A 204 8.88 -14.61 -5.76
N THR A 205 8.62 -15.49 -4.80
CA THR A 205 7.89 -15.18 -3.57
C THR A 205 8.78 -15.42 -2.36
N PHE A 206 8.58 -14.58 -1.32
CA PHE A 206 9.34 -14.59 -0.08
C PHE A 206 8.37 -14.48 1.10
N SER A 207 8.65 -15.22 2.16
CA SER A 207 7.96 -15.03 3.45
C SER A 207 8.88 -14.23 4.38
N LEU A 208 8.43 -13.05 4.74
CA LEU A 208 9.11 -12.13 5.64
C LEU A 208 8.45 -12.18 7.01
N LEU A 209 9.26 -12.31 8.06
CA LEU A 209 8.81 -12.22 9.44
C LEU A 209 9.31 -10.90 10.04
N LEU A 210 8.41 -10.18 10.68
CA LEU A 210 8.74 -9.01 11.49
C LEU A 210 8.61 -9.39 12.95
N LYS A 211 9.69 -9.23 13.70
CA LYS A 211 9.71 -9.44 15.14
C LYS A 211 10.42 -8.29 15.81
N GLU A 212 9.68 -7.54 16.63
CA GLU A 212 10.20 -6.37 17.33
C GLU A 212 10.87 -5.34 16.41
N GLY A 213 10.29 -5.14 15.20
CA GLY A 213 10.86 -4.26 14.17
C GLY A 213 11.99 -4.87 13.35
N VAL A 214 12.51 -6.05 13.69
CA VAL A 214 13.52 -6.74 12.90
C VAL A 214 12.84 -7.51 11.76
N LEU A 215 13.21 -7.17 10.53
CA LEU A 215 12.77 -7.86 9.32
C LEU A 215 13.66 -9.08 9.06
N GLN A 216 13.07 -10.24 8.94
CA GLN A 216 13.76 -11.50 8.75
C GLN A 216 13.29 -12.22 7.50
N LEU A 217 14.23 -12.80 6.75
CA LEU A 217 13.99 -13.75 5.66
C LEU A 217 14.44 -15.13 6.11
N GLY A 218 13.46 -15.98 6.46
CA GLY A 218 13.75 -17.23 7.15
C GLY A 218 14.37 -16.97 8.54
N LYS A 219 15.63 -17.39 8.74
CA LYS A 219 16.39 -17.17 9.99
C LYS A 219 17.34 -15.97 9.92
N PHE A 220 17.45 -15.30 8.76
CA PHE A 220 18.42 -14.24 8.54
C PHE A 220 17.77 -12.87 8.70
N PRO A 221 18.30 -11.99 9.58
CA PRO A 221 17.87 -10.60 9.63
C PRO A 221 18.35 -9.88 8.36
N VAL A 222 17.42 -9.20 7.69
CA VAL A 222 17.70 -8.46 6.44
C VAL A 222 17.48 -6.96 6.58
N GLY A 223 16.92 -6.51 7.69
CA GLY A 223 16.70 -5.09 7.95
C GLY A 223 16.09 -4.82 9.32
N ILE A 224 16.02 -3.55 9.68
CA ILE A 224 15.36 -3.05 10.89
C ILE A 224 14.43 -1.93 10.50
N ILE A 225 13.20 -2.00 10.95
CA ILE A 225 12.21 -0.94 10.83
C ILE A 225 12.13 -0.23 12.20
N PRO A 226 12.39 1.06 12.27
CA PRO A 226 12.32 1.79 13.54
C PRO A 226 10.87 1.80 14.07
N PRO A 227 10.67 2.03 15.39
CA PRO A 227 9.35 2.25 15.96
C PRO A 227 8.59 3.35 15.22
N LEU A 228 7.28 3.21 15.10
CA LEU A 228 6.41 4.17 14.41
C LEU A 228 5.98 5.35 15.30
N TYR A 229 6.24 5.25 16.60
CA TYR A 229 6.04 6.32 17.59
C TYR A 229 6.98 6.17 18.78
#